data_e79a39b648cf7f916f8b0a16f54a10b9
#
_entry.id   e79a39b648cf7f916f8b0a16f54a10b9
#
_cell.length_a   1.000
_cell.length_b   1.000
_cell.length_c   1.000
_cell.angle_alpha   90.00
_cell.angle_beta   90.00
_cell.angle_gamma   90.00
#
_symmetry.space_group_name_H-M   'P 1'
#
loop_
_entity.id
_entity.type
_entity.pdbx_description
1 polymer ?
#
loop_
_entity_poly.entity_id
_entity_poly.type
_entity_poly.pdbx_seq_one_letter_code
_entity_poly.pdbx_strand_id
1 'polypeptide(L)'
;DNLEHLAMMEMVLGKLPDDYRRKAETYKPEYFYHGRLDYPRPDTSKQSRRFVQSMKPLQDIVASPPAYAKHHHAFVSLLRRLLEFDPAKRITVEEALSHPYFQLDPHDFPP
;
A
#
# COMPACT_ATOMS: atom_id res chain seq x y z
N ASP A 1 15.49 -2.42 -8.79
CA ASP A 1 16.04 -3.26 -7.72
C ASP A 1 15.05 -3.40 -6.56
N ASN A 2 15.43 -4.15 -5.53
CA ASN A 2 14.53 -4.42 -4.42
C ASN A 2 14.27 -3.19 -3.55
N LEU A 3 15.24 -2.32 -3.40
CA LEU A 3 15.07 -1.08 -2.62
C LEU A 3 14.13 -0.11 -3.34
N GLU A 4 14.27 0.04 -4.65
CA GLU A 4 13.35 0.84 -5.47
C GLU A 4 11.92 0.29 -5.35
N HIS A 5 11.77 -1.04 -5.42
CA HIS A 5 10.47 -1.69 -5.30
C HIS A 5 9.82 -1.38 -3.93
N LEU A 6 10.59 -1.47 -2.85
CA LEU A 6 10.08 -1.10 -1.52
C LEU A 6 9.67 0.37 -1.44
N ALA A 7 10.44 1.26 -2.06
CA ALA A 7 10.09 2.68 -2.11
C ALA A 7 8.78 2.89 -2.87
N MET A 8 8.57 2.17 -3.96
CA MET A 8 7.30 2.20 -4.72
C MET A 8 6.14 1.73 -3.85
N MET A 9 6.34 0.66 -3.09
CA MET A 9 5.29 0.14 -2.19
C MET A 9 4.92 1.18 -1.13
N GLU A 10 5.90 1.89 -0.57
CA GLU A 10 5.61 2.96 0.40
C GLU A 10 4.85 4.14 -0.22
N MET A 11 5.10 4.45 -1.48
CA MET A 11 4.35 5.52 -2.17
C MET A 11 2.87 5.15 -2.32
N VAL A 12 2.59 3.89 -2.60
CA VAL A 12 1.21 3.41 -2.82
C VAL A 12 0.49 3.14 -1.50
N LEU A 13 1.16 2.49 -0.54
CA LEU A 13 0.55 1.95 0.67
C LEU A 13 0.83 2.77 1.93
N GLY A 14 1.72 3.76 1.84
CA GLY A 14 2.20 4.50 3.01
C GLY A 14 3.47 3.88 3.59
N LYS A 15 4.04 4.55 4.57
CA LYS A 15 5.29 4.11 5.20
C LYS A 15 5.13 2.75 5.88
N LEU A 16 6.20 1.96 5.86
CA LEU A 16 6.25 0.72 6.64
C LEU A 16 5.92 1.01 8.10
N PRO A 17 5.01 0.23 8.72
CA PRO A 17 4.74 0.36 10.15
C PRO A 17 6.02 0.15 10.96
N ASP A 18 6.18 0.89 12.04
CA ASP A 18 7.43 0.91 12.82
C ASP A 18 7.84 -0.48 13.32
N ASP A 19 6.90 -1.25 13.83
CA ASP A 19 7.19 -2.59 14.34
C ASP A 19 7.65 -3.54 13.23
N TYR A 20 7.02 -3.48 12.07
CA TYR A 20 7.42 -4.27 10.91
C TYR A 20 8.74 -3.78 10.34
N ARG A 21 8.93 -2.46 10.24
CA ARG A 21 10.18 -1.87 9.78
C ARG A 21 11.36 -2.35 10.63
N ARG A 22 11.20 -2.35 11.96
CA ARG A 22 12.27 -2.82 12.86
C ARG A 22 12.65 -4.27 12.60
N LYS A 23 11.66 -5.13 12.34
CA LYS A 23 11.92 -6.54 11.97
C LYS A 23 12.64 -6.63 10.63
N ALA A 24 12.16 -5.90 9.63
CA ALA A 24 12.76 -5.89 8.30
C ALA A 24 14.20 -5.39 8.34
N GLU A 25 14.48 -4.37 9.14
CA GLU A 25 15.81 -3.80 9.31
C GLU A 25 16.79 -4.82 9.92
N THR A 26 16.30 -5.73 10.75
CA THR A 26 17.12 -6.82 11.32
C THR A 26 17.58 -7.78 10.21
N TYR A 27 16.74 -8.03 9.22
CA TYR A 27 17.07 -8.97 8.12
C TYR A 27 17.82 -8.30 6.97
N LYS A 28 17.55 -7.04 6.71
CA LYS A 28 18.11 -6.28 5.59
C LYS A 28 18.48 -4.87 6.02
N PRO A 29 19.48 -4.74 6.94
CA PRO A 29 19.85 -3.42 7.45
C PRO A 29 20.32 -2.47 6.37
N GLU A 30 20.85 -2.99 5.25
CA GLU A 30 21.35 -2.18 4.13
C GLU A 30 20.25 -1.40 3.39
N TYR A 31 18.99 -1.72 3.63
CA TYR A 31 17.86 -1.00 3.01
C TYR A 31 17.36 0.17 3.84
N PHE A 32 17.90 0.35 5.04
CA PHE A 32 17.37 1.32 6.00
C PHE A 32 18.45 2.30 6.46
N TYR A 33 18.02 3.51 6.81
CA TYR A 33 18.87 4.55 7.33
C TYR A 33 18.05 5.47 8.23
N HIS A 34 18.49 5.60 9.48
CA HIS A 34 17.81 6.44 10.49
C HIS A 34 16.30 6.14 10.60
N GLY A 35 15.95 4.86 10.64
CA GLY A 35 14.57 4.43 10.88
C GLY A 35 13.63 4.54 9.70
N ARG A 36 14.16 4.65 8.49
CA ARG A 36 13.37 4.73 7.26
C ARG A 36 14.10 4.06 6.11
N LEU A 37 13.41 3.82 4.99
CA LEU A 37 14.05 3.31 3.79
C LEU A 37 15.15 4.27 3.33
N ASP A 38 16.30 3.71 2.96
CA ASP A 38 17.44 4.45 2.43
C ASP A 38 17.26 4.72 0.94
N TYR A 39 16.16 5.39 0.60
CA TYR A 39 15.81 5.76 -0.76
C TYR A 39 15.22 7.18 -0.78
N PRO A 40 15.64 8.07 -1.72
CA PRO A 40 16.71 7.85 -2.69
C PRO A 40 18.10 7.94 -2.05
N ARG A 41 19.06 7.24 -2.65
CA ARG A 41 20.48 7.34 -2.30
C ARG A 41 21.14 8.40 -3.18
N PRO A 42 22.34 8.88 -2.84
CA PRO A 42 23.05 9.87 -3.67
C PRO A 42 23.26 9.40 -5.12
N ASP A 43 23.48 8.09 -5.31
CA ASP A 43 23.70 7.50 -6.63
C ASP A 43 22.42 7.03 -7.34
N THR A 44 21.26 7.24 -6.74
CA THR A 44 19.98 6.88 -7.38
C THR A 44 19.78 7.72 -8.63
N SER A 45 19.46 7.07 -9.77
CA SER A 45 19.26 7.73 -11.04
C SER A 45 18.07 8.69 -11.01
N LYS A 46 18.11 9.71 -11.87
CA LYS A 46 16.99 10.63 -12.05
C LYS A 46 15.75 9.91 -12.54
N GLN A 47 15.93 8.91 -13.39
CA GLN A 47 14.84 8.09 -13.92
C GLN A 47 14.13 7.33 -12.79
N SER A 48 14.89 6.69 -11.91
CA SER A 48 14.34 5.99 -10.75
C SER A 48 13.57 6.93 -9.85
N ARG A 49 14.17 8.08 -9.50
CA ARG A 49 13.53 9.09 -8.66
C ARG A 49 12.21 9.57 -9.23
N ARG A 50 12.18 9.89 -10.52
CA ARG A 50 10.95 10.34 -11.20
C ARG A 50 9.89 9.26 -11.21
N PHE A 51 10.28 8.02 -11.49
CA PHE A 51 9.36 6.89 -11.55
C PHE A 51 8.69 6.67 -10.19
N VAL A 52 9.47 6.60 -9.12
CA VAL A 52 8.94 6.40 -7.78
C VAL A 52 8.05 7.58 -7.36
N GLN A 53 8.50 8.81 -7.61
CA GLN A 53 7.71 10.01 -7.27
C GLN A 53 6.40 10.12 -8.05
N SER A 54 6.30 9.48 -9.21
CA SER A 54 5.08 9.49 -10.02
C SER A 54 4.02 8.51 -9.51
N MET A 55 4.39 7.62 -8.58
CA MET A 55 3.43 6.66 -8.02
C MET A 55 2.38 7.37 -7.18
N LYS A 56 1.13 6.95 -7.34
CA LYS A 56 0.00 7.54 -6.62
C LYS A 56 -0.35 6.69 -5.40
N PRO A 57 -0.91 7.31 -4.34
CA PRO A 57 -1.50 6.55 -3.25
C PRO A 57 -2.60 5.63 -3.75
N LEU A 58 -2.83 4.53 -3.02
CA LEU A 58 -3.79 3.51 -3.43
C LEU A 58 -5.18 4.08 -3.76
N GLN A 59 -5.68 4.99 -2.91
CA GLN A 59 -7.00 5.59 -3.10
C GLN A 59 -7.10 6.41 -4.40
N ASP A 60 -5.97 6.87 -4.94
CA ASP A 60 -5.94 7.65 -6.18
C ASP A 60 -5.73 6.78 -7.41
N ILE A 61 -5.19 5.55 -7.22
CA ILE A 61 -5.05 4.57 -8.30
C ILE A 61 -6.43 4.03 -8.69
N VAL A 62 -7.29 3.78 -7.69
CA VAL A 62 -8.64 3.26 -7.91
C VAL A 62 -9.56 4.44 -8.19
N ALA A 63 -9.86 4.65 -9.46
CA ALA A 63 -10.76 5.73 -9.88
C ALA A 63 -12.19 5.47 -9.39
N SER A 64 -12.87 6.52 -8.96
CA SER A 64 -14.27 6.43 -8.53
C SER A 64 -15.02 7.70 -8.86
N PRO A 65 -16.11 7.61 -9.65
CA PRO A 65 -17.03 8.72 -9.78
C PRO A 65 -17.64 9.06 -8.42
N PRO A 66 -18.03 10.34 -8.18
CA PRO A 66 -18.62 10.74 -6.89
C PRO A 66 -19.83 9.91 -6.48
N ALA A 67 -20.61 9.42 -7.45
CA ALA A 67 -21.78 8.58 -7.18
C ALA A 67 -21.45 7.26 -6.49
N TYR A 68 -20.19 6.81 -6.57
CA TYR A 68 -19.74 5.53 -6.00
C TYR A 68 -18.73 5.69 -4.87
N ALA A 69 -18.72 6.88 -4.24
CA ALA A 69 -17.73 7.17 -3.20
C ALA A 69 -17.77 6.14 -2.05
N LYS A 70 -18.98 5.67 -1.68
CA LYS A 70 -19.15 4.66 -0.64
C LYS A 70 -18.51 3.34 -1.01
N HIS A 71 -18.73 2.88 -2.25
CA HIS A 71 -18.15 1.64 -2.77
C HIS A 71 -16.63 1.77 -2.87
N HIS A 72 -16.17 2.90 -3.38
CA HIS A 72 -14.73 3.19 -3.50
C HIS A 72 -14.05 3.14 -2.13
N HIS A 73 -14.62 3.79 -1.12
CA HIS A 73 -14.07 3.81 0.23
C HIS A 73 -13.96 2.38 0.80
N ALA A 74 -15.01 1.59 0.68
CA ALA A 74 -15.03 0.22 1.17
C ALA A 74 -14.04 -0.66 0.40
N PHE A 75 -13.95 -0.50 -0.92
CA PHE A 75 -13.04 -1.27 -1.76
C PHE A 75 -11.58 -0.96 -1.41
N VAL A 76 -11.22 0.32 -1.29
CA VAL A 76 -9.86 0.72 -0.91
C VAL A 76 -9.52 0.20 0.49
N SER A 77 -10.47 0.25 1.42
CA SER A 77 -10.29 -0.31 2.77
C SER A 77 -9.96 -1.80 2.71
N LEU A 78 -10.69 -2.57 1.90
CA LEU A 78 -10.41 -4.00 1.71
C LEU A 78 -9.03 -4.22 1.10
N LEU A 79 -8.68 -3.46 0.06
CA LEU A 79 -7.37 -3.56 -0.59
C LEU A 79 -6.24 -3.29 0.39
N ARG A 80 -6.37 -2.28 1.25
CA ARG A 80 -5.35 -1.98 2.26
C ARG A 80 -5.12 -3.14 3.20
N ARG A 81 -6.17 -3.86 3.57
CA ARG A 81 -6.07 -5.00 4.45
C ARG A 81 -5.46 -6.22 3.75
N LEU A 82 -5.74 -6.39 2.45
CA LEU A 82 -5.15 -7.45 1.63
C LEU A 82 -3.69 -7.18 1.31
N LEU A 83 -3.29 -5.91 1.25
CA LEU A 83 -1.94 -5.47 0.91
C LEU A 83 -1.12 -5.06 2.13
N GLU A 84 -1.55 -5.44 3.33
CA GLU A 84 -0.79 -5.21 4.56
C GLU A 84 0.64 -5.73 4.42
N PHE A 85 1.63 -4.90 4.77
CA PHE A 85 3.05 -5.27 4.68
C PHE A 85 3.37 -6.49 5.55
N ASP A 86 2.89 -6.49 6.79
CA ASP A 86 3.16 -7.56 7.75
C ASP A 86 2.24 -8.75 7.49
N PRO A 87 2.79 -9.90 7.08
CA PRO A 87 1.96 -11.09 6.82
C PRO A 87 1.15 -11.54 8.04
N ALA A 88 1.67 -11.29 9.25
CA ALA A 88 0.98 -11.65 10.49
C ALA A 88 -0.27 -10.81 10.74
N LYS A 89 -0.31 -9.60 10.17
CA LYS A 89 -1.45 -8.68 10.30
C LYS A 89 -2.34 -8.67 9.08
N ARG A 90 -1.92 -9.34 8.00
CA ARG A 90 -2.68 -9.36 6.75
C ARG A 90 -3.98 -10.12 6.95
N ILE A 91 -5.06 -9.55 6.45
CA ILE A 91 -6.38 -10.15 6.53
C ILE A 91 -6.39 -11.55 5.90
N THR A 92 -7.06 -12.50 6.53
CA THR A 92 -7.27 -13.84 5.96
C THR A 92 -8.41 -13.80 4.95
N VAL A 93 -8.52 -14.84 4.11
CA VAL A 93 -9.63 -14.98 3.16
C VAL A 93 -10.97 -14.97 3.89
N GLU A 94 -11.06 -15.70 5.00
CA GLU A 94 -12.28 -15.75 5.82
C GLU A 94 -12.66 -14.40 6.36
N GLU A 95 -11.70 -13.66 6.94
CA GLU A 95 -11.93 -12.29 7.41
C GLU A 95 -12.32 -11.35 6.29
N ALA A 96 -11.69 -11.52 5.11
CA ALA A 96 -11.97 -10.68 3.94
C ALA A 96 -13.43 -10.81 3.49
N LEU A 97 -13.98 -12.01 3.53
CA LEU A 97 -15.37 -12.26 3.16
C LEU A 97 -16.36 -11.56 4.09
N SER A 98 -15.95 -11.23 5.32
CA SER A 98 -16.77 -10.48 6.29
C SER A 98 -16.52 -8.97 6.22
N HIS A 99 -15.66 -8.50 5.31
CA HIS A 99 -15.36 -7.09 5.19
C HIS A 99 -16.59 -6.30 4.72
N PRO A 100 -16.76 -5.05 5.19
CA PRO A 100 -17.91 -4.21 4.80
C PRO A 100 -18.13 -4.07 3.29
N TYR A 101 -17.07 -4.19 2.47
CA TYR A 101 -17.23 -4.15 1.01
C TYR A 101 -18.23 -5.19 0.51
N PHE A 102 -18.18 -6.41 1.08
CA PHE A 102 -19.08 -7.50 0.68
C PHE A 102 -20.47 -7.40 1.33
N GLN A 103 -20.66 -6.42 2.24
CA GLN A 103 -21.96 -6.15 2.86
C GLN A 103 -22.73 -5.07 2.13
N LEU A 104 -22.16 -4.47 1.09
CA LEU A 104 -22.85 -3.45 0.29
C LEU A 104 -24.00 -4.08 -0.49
N ASP A 105 -25.10 -3.33 -0.59
CA ASP A 105 -26.27 -3.79 -1.34
C ASP A 105 -25.94 -3.83 -2.83
N PRO A 106 -26.14 -5.00 -3.50
CA PRO A 106 -25.94 -5.08 -4.96
C PRO A 106 -26.73 -4.05 -5.76
N HIS A 107 -27.86 -3.58 -5.24
CA HIS A 107 -28.67 -2.54 -5.89
C HIS A 107 -28.01 -1.17 -5.89
N ASP A 108 -27.00 -0.96 -5.02
CA ASP A 108 -26.23 0.27 -4.99
C ASP A 108 -25.18 0.34 -6.10
N PHE A 109 -24.96 -0.77 -6.81
CA PHE A 109 -24.01 -0.81 -7.93
C PHE A 109 -24.73 -0.43 -9.21
N PRO A 110 -24.03 0.23 -10.17
CA PRO A 110 -24.65 0.58 -11.44
C PRO A 110 -25.02 -0.66 -12.24
N PRO A 111 -26.07 -0.56 -13.09
CA PRO A 111 -26.40 -1.64 -13.99
C PRO A 111 -25.30 -1.91 -15.04
#